data_bfcd0814a7fc4b2b891fbba5863f3c0e
#
_entry.id   bfcd0814a7fc4b2b891fbba5863f3c0e
#
_cell.length_a   1.000
_cell.length_b   1.000
_cell.length_c   1.000
_cell.angle_alpha   90.00
_cell.angle_beta   90.00
_cell.angle_gamma   90.00
#
_symmetry.space_group_name_H-M   'P 1'
#
loop_
_entity.id
_entity.type
_entity.pdbx_description
1 polymer ?
#
loop_
_entity_poly.entity_id
_entity_poly.type
_entity_poly.pdbx_seq_one_letter_code
_entity_poly.pdbx_strand_id
1 'polypeptide(L)'
;MAKKILVIEDEKDIRDTIVYVLEEQGYEVTSSEDSKILKSLDIIKPDLILLDNWLTEWKSDANGQQISKELKSNPATSHIPIVMISAVSNIQEIARAGNADDYLQKPFDLNDILEVVKKFTA
;
A
#
# COMPACT_ATOMS: atom_id res chain seq x y z
N MET A 1 -8.51 -6.24 -18.71
CA MET A 1 -8.87 -6.71 -17.36
C MET A 1 -8.48 -5.67 -16.33
N ALA A 2 -9.28 -5.54 -15.30
CA ALA A 2 -9.01 -4.57 -14.26
C ALA A 2 -7.76 -4.95 -13.46
N LYS A 3 -6.92 -3.97 -13.16
CA LYS A 3 -5.78 -4.18 -12.27
C LYS A 3 -6.29 -4.22 -10.82
N LYS A 4 -5.63 -5.01 -10.02
CA LYS A 4 -6.02 -5.25 -8.62
C LYS A 4 -5.10 -4.49 -7.69
N ILE A 5 -5.70 -3.68 -6.82
CA ILE A 5 -4.97 -2.88 -5.85
C ILE A 5 -5.34 -3.35 -4.45
N LEU A 6 -4.34 -3.61 -3.63
CA LEU A 6 -4.53 -3.90 -2.21
C LEU A 6 -4.18 -2.66 -1.41
N VAL A 7 -5.12 -2.16 -0.62
CA VAL A 7 -4.92 -0.97 0.21
C VAL A 7 -4.93 -1.38 1.67
N ILE A 8 -3.85 -1.12 2.38
CA ILE A 8 -3.75 -1.40 3.81
C ILE A 8 -3.57 -0.06 4.52
N GLU A 9 -4.62 0.40 5.19
CA GLU A 9 -4.69 1.71 5.81
C GLU A 9 -5.62 1.63 7.02
N ASP A 10 -5.13 2.01 8.20
CA ASP A 10 -5.93 1.90 9.43
C ASP A 10 -6.94 3.02 9.61
N GLU A 11 -6.73 4.18 9.00
CA GLU A 11 -7.68 5.28 9.08
C GLU A 11 -8.83 5.07 8.10
N LYS A 12 -10.03 4.87 8.63
CA LYS A 12 -11.19 4.54 7.82
C LYS A 12 -11.49 5.56 6.73
N ASP A 13 -11.46 6.84 7.08
CA ASP A 13 -11.81 7.90 6.13
C ASP A 13 -10.82 7.95 4.96
N ILE A 14 -9.54 7.79 5.24
CA ILE A 14 -8.52 7.78 4.20
C ILE A 14 -8.66 6.53 3.34
N ARG A 15 -8.84 5.38 3.99
CA ARG A 15 -9.04 4.12 3.28
C ARG A 15 -10.24 4.18 2.34
N ASP A 16 -11.37 4.65 2.84
CA ASP A 16 -12.59 4.74 2.03
C ASP A 16 -12.42 5.69 0.85
N THR A 17 -11.72 6.80 1.05
CA THR A 17 -11.46 7.77 -0.01
C THR A 17 -10.59 7.16 -1.10
N ILE A 18 -9.53 6.47 -0.72
CA ILE A 18 -8.63 5.82 -1.68
C ILE A 18 -9.40 4.78 -2.49
N VAL A 19 -10.17 3.94 -1.80
CA VAL A 19 -10.95 2.89 -2.45
C VAL A 19 -11.92 3.50 -3.47
N TYR A 20 -12.65 4.52 -3.05
CA TYR A 20 -13.62 5.19 -3.93
C TYR A 20 -12.97 5.72 -5.20
N VAL A 21 -11.89 6.46 -5.04
CA VAL A 21 -11.20 7.09 -6.16
C VAL A 21 -10.65 6.04 -7.14
N LEU A 22 -10.07 4.97 -6.61
CA LEU A 22 -9.51 3.93 -7.45
C LEU A 22 -10.60 3.12 -8.17
N GLU A 23 -11.68 2.82 -7.50
CA GLU A 23 -12.80 2.11 -8.13
C GLU A 23 -13.43 2.93 -9.24
N GLU A 24 -13.51 4.26 -9.06
CA GLU A 24 -14.01 5.15 -10.10
C GLU A 24 -13.16 5.10 -11.37
N GLN A 25 -11.88 4.76 -11.23
CA GLN A 25 -10.97 4.64 -12.37
C GLN A 25 -10.94 3.23 -12.96
N GLY A 26 -11.76 2.33 -12.45
CA GLY A 26 -11.87 0.98 -12.99
C GLY A 26 -10.96 -0.05 -12.35
N TYR A 27 -10.28 0.28 -11.26
CA TYR A 27 -9.48 -0.71 -10.53
C TYR A 27 -10.35 -1.59 -9.65
N GLU A 28 -9.92 -2.83 -9.46
CA GLU A 28 -10.49 -3.70 -8.44
C GLU A 28 -9.71 -3.46 -7.15
N VAL A 29 -10.39 -3.08 -6.07
CA VAL A 29 -9.71 -2.73 -4.84
C VAL A 29 -10.14 -3.66 -3.71
N THR A 30 -9.14 -4.23 -3.04
CA THR A 30 -9.33 -4.93 -1.77
C THR A 30 -8.68 -4.06 -0.71
N SER A 31 -9.38 -3.81 0.38
CA SER A 31 -8.85 -2.94 1.43
C SER A 31 -8.91 -3.61 2.79
N SER A 32 -8.01 -3.19 3.67
CA SER A 32 -7.94 -3.71 5.02
C SER A 32 -7.40 -2.64 5.96
N GLU A 33 -7.77 -2.73 7.22
CA GLU A 33 -7.28 -1.82 8.26
C GLU A 33 -5.98 -2.32 8.89
N ASP A 34 -5.58 -3.56 8.64
CA ASP A 34 -4.38 -4.14 9.24
C ASP A 34 -3.66 -5.10 8.28
N SER A 35 -2.54 -5.62 8.75
CA SER A 35 -1.67 -6.46 7.93
C SER A 35 -2.10 -7.92 7.82
N LYS A 36 -3.17 -8.32 8.49
CA LYS A 36 -3.63 -9.72 8.45
C LYS A 36 -4.01 -10.15 7.04
N ILE A 37 -4.49 -9.21 6.23
CA ILE A 37 -4.86 -9.47 4.84
C ILE A 37 -3.69 -10.01 4.02
N LEU A 38 -2.45 -9.75 4.44
CA LEU A 38 -1.27 -10.19 3.72
C LEU A 38 -1.12 -11.72 3.69
N LYS A 39 -1.80 -12.42 4.59
CA LYS A 39 -1.82 -13.88 4.58
C LYS A 39 -2.61 -14.43 3.39
N SER A 40 -3.40 -13.60 2.74
CA SER A 40 -4.24 -13.99 1.59
C SER A 40 -3.69 -13.49 0.26
N LEU A 41 -2.43 -13.07 0.19
CA LEU A 41 -1.83 -12.55 -1.05
C LEU A 41 -1.89 -13.56 -2.19
N ASP A 42 -1.75 -14.83 -1.90
CA ASP A 42 -1.82 -15.89 -2.91
C ASP A 42 -3.21 -16.00 -3.55
N ILE A 43 -4.24 -15.55 -2.82
CA ILE A 43 -5.62 -15.54 -3.31
C ILE A 43 -5.92 -14.20 -3.99
N ILE A 44 -5.52 -13.10 -3.37
CA ILE A 44 -5.82 -11.74 -3.85
C ILE A 44 -5.04 -11.42 -5.12
N LYS A 45 -3.77 -11.79 -5.17
CA LYS A 45 -2.87 -11.54 -6.29
C LYS A 45 -2.92 -10.09 -6.78
N PRO A 46 -2.59 -9.12 -5.90
CA PRO A 46 -2.67 -7.72 -6.29
C PRO A 46 -1.55 -7.36 -7.28
N ASP A 47 -1.85 -6.38 -8.11
CA ASP A 47 -0.86 -5.81 -9.03
C ASP A 47 -0.06 -4.68 -8.36
N LEU A 48 -0.56 -4.17 -7.23
CA LEU A 48 0.08 -3.11 -6.47
C LEU A 48 -0.44 -3.14 -5.03
N ILE A 49 0.44 -2.87 -4.08
CA ILE A 49 0.08 -2.72 -2.67
C ILE A 49 0.33 -1.29 -2.25
N LEU A 50 -0.71 -0.63 -1.73
CA LEU A 50 -0.59 0.66 -1.06
C LEU A 50 -0.58 0.38 0.44
N LEU A 51 0.54 0.69 1.09
CA LEU A 51 0.79 0.26 2.46
C LEU A 51 1.06 1.45 3.36
N ASP A 52 0.18 1.66 4.35
CA ASP A 52 0.40 2.67 5.37
C ASP A 52 1.55 2.23 6.28
N ASN A 53 2.50 3.13 6.54
CA ASN A 53 3.63 2.83 7.41
C ASN A 53 3.20 2.62 8.86
N TRP A 54 2.19 3.37 9.33
CA TRP A 54 1.65 3.21 10.67
C TRP A 54 0.33 2.47 10.66
N LEU A 55 0.42 1.16 10.69
CA LEU A 55 -0.72 0.31 11.01
C LEU A 55 -0.87 0.36 12.53
N THR A 56 -2.02 -0.01 13.04
CA THR A 56 -2.34 0.14 14.46
C THR A 56 -1.19 -0.27 15.36
N GLU A 57 -0.52 0.71 15.93
CA GLU A 57 0.78 0.60 16.60
C GLU A 57 0.83 -0.39 17.76
N TRP A 58 -0.28 -0.52 18.46
CA TRP A 58 -0.34 -1.36 19.66
C TRP A 58 -0.82 -2.78 19.39
N LYS A 59 -1.10 -3.08 18.15
CA LYS A 59 -1.57 -4.41 17.75
C LYS A 59 -0.54 -5.22 16.99
N SER A 60 0.52 -4.59 16.55
CA SER A 60 1.46 -5.26 15.67
C SER A 60 2.88 -4.80 15.96
N ASP A 61 3.78 -5.75 16.03
CA ASP A 61 5.21 -5.45 16.09
C ASP A 61 5.74 -5.02 14.73
N ALA A 62 4.95 -5.24 13.68
CA ALA A 62 5.36 -4.93 12.31
C ALA A 62 4.78 -3.59 11.89
N ASN A 63 5.64 -2.67 11.49
CA ASN A 63 5.24 -1.43 10.84
C ASN A 63 5.33 -1.62 9.32
N GLY A 64 4.90 -0.63 8.55
CA GLY A 64 4.91 -0.72 7.11
C GLY A 64 6.30 -0.96 6.53
N GLN A 65 7.33 -0.35 7.11
CA GLN A 65 8.70 -0.54 6.66
C GLN A 65 9.13 -2.00 6.75
N GLN A 66 8.89 -2.63 7.89
CA GLN A 66 9.25 -4.02 8.11
C GLN A 66 8.45 -4.96 7.21
N ILE A 67 7.16 -4.70 7.08
CA ILE A 67 6.28 -5.48 6.21
C ILE A 67 6.77 -5.41 4.77
N SER A 68 7.06 -4.21 4.28
CA SER A 68 7.58 -4.02 2.92
C SER A 68 8.87 -4.80 2.72
N LYS A 69 9.79 -4.69 3.67
CA LYS A 69 11.08 -5.39 3.59
C LYS A 69 10.89 -6.91 3.51
N GLU A 70 10.01 -7.45 4.31
CA GLU A 70 9.72 -8.89 4.30
C GLU A 70 9.11 -9.32 2.97
N LEU A 71 8.15 -8.57 2.44
CA LEU A 71 7.52 -8.88 1.17
C LEU A 71 8.52 -8.83 0.02
N LYS A 72 9.39 -7.82 0.01
CA LYS A 72 10.38 -7.67 -1.05
C LYS A 72 11.52 -8.68 -0.93
N SER A 73 11.68 -9.31 0.22
CA SER A 73 12.70 -10.35 0.43
C SER A 73 12.19 -11.75 0.10
N ASN A 74 10.88 -11.93 -0.03
CA ASN A 74 10.28 -13.23 -0.30
C ASN A 74 10.09 -13.40 -1.82
N PRO A 75 10.68 -14.43 -2.44
CA PRO A 75 10.54 -14.64 -3.89
C PRO A 75 9.08 -14.72 -4.37
N ALA A 76 8.18 -15.20 -3.52
CA ALA A 76 6.77 -15.33 -3.88
C ALA A 76 6.07 -13.97 -4.00
N THR A 77 6.58 -12.92 -3.35
CA THR A 77 5.94 -11.61 -3.29
C THR A 77 6.82 -10.46 -3.76
N SER A 78 8.12 -10.70 -3.97
CA SER A 78 9.07 -9.63 -4.29
C SER A 78 8.74 -8.90 -5.60
N HIS A 79 7.98 -9.51 -6.48
CA HIS A 79 7.60 -8.91 -7.75
C HIS A 79 6.45 -7.90 -7.63
N ILE A 80 5.75 -7.87 -6.49
CA ILE A 80 4.60 -6.99 -6.30
C ILE A 80 5.10 -5.59 -5.92
N PRO A 81 4.78 -4.54 -6.70
CA PRO A 81 5.16 -3.18 -6.33
C PRO A 81 4.49 -2.76 -5.02
N ILE A 82 5.24 -2.02 -4.20
CA ILE A 82 4.74 -1.50 -2.92
C ILE A 82 4.96 -0.01 -2.88
N VAL A 83 3.91 0.75 -2.60
CA VAL A 83 3.97 2.19 -2.38
C VAL A 83 3.64 2.43 -0.91
N MET A 84 4.56 3.02 -0.17
CA MET A 84 4.35 3.33 1.24
C MET A 84 3.69 4.68 1.40
N ILE A 85 2.75 4.78 2.33
CA ILE A 85 2.01 5.99 2.61
C ILE A 85 2.21 6.34 4.09
N SER A 86 2.54 7.59 4.38
CA SER A 86 2.71 8.02 5.77
C SER A 86 2.72 9.54 5.90
N ALA A 87 2.37 10.03 7.10
CA ALA A 87 2.43 11.45 7.42
C ALA A 87 3.81 11.87 7.93
N VAL A 88 4.70 10.92 8.23
CA VAL A 88 6.01 11.26 8.78
C VAL A 88 6.89 11.92 7.72
N SER A 89 7.70 12.89 8.14
CA SER A 89 8.50 13.69 7.20
C SER A 89 9.63 12.89 6.53
N ASN A 90 10.08 11.81 7.16
CA ASN A 90 11.15 10.98 6.61
C ASN A 90 10.64 9.74 5.86
N ILE A 91 9.44 9.82 5.27
CA ILE A 91 8.85 8.68 4.57
C ILE A 91 9.76 8.17 3.45
N GLN A 92 10.50 9.04 2.80
CA GLN A 92 11.42 8.62 1.75
C GLN A 92 12.48 7.65 2.26
N GLU A 93 13.06 7.94 3.43
CA GLU A 93 14.06 7.08 4.04
C GLU A 93 13.44 5.75 4.50
N ILE A 94 12.25 5.83 5.07
CA ILE A 94 11.53 4.65 5.53
C ILE A 94 11.20 3.72 4.36
N ALA A 95 10.73 4.27 3.26
CA ALA A 95 10.41 3.49 2.07
C ALA A 95 11.66 2.82 1.51
N ARG A 96 12.77 3.55 1.45
CA ARG A 96 14.04 3.00 0.98
C ARG A 96 14.50 1.85 1.87
N ALA A 97 14.43 2.02 3.18
CA ALA A 97 14.85 0.99 4.12
C ALA A 97 13.95 -0.25 4.04
N GLY A 98 12.70 -0.10 3.66
CA GLY A 98 11.78 -1.22 3.46
C GLY A 98 11.81 -1.78 2.04
N ASN A 99 12.68 -1.26 1.18
CA ASN A 99 12.77 -1.66 -0.23
C ASN A 99 11.47 -1.45 -1.01
N ALA A 100 10.65 -0.49 -0.57
CA ALA A 100 9.42 -0.13 -1.28
C ALA A 100 9.77 0.52 -2.62
N ASP A 101 8.86 0.39 -3.56
CA ASP A 101 9.09 0.89 -4.92
C ASP A 101 8.84 2.39 -5.03
N ASP A 102 8.01 2.95 -4.16
CA ASP A 102 7.75 4.38 -4.11
C ASP A 102 7.10 4.73 -2.78
N TYR A 103 6.82 6.00 -2.59
CA TYR A 103 6.17 6.49 -1.37
C TYR A 103 5.24 7.66 -1.68
N LEU A 104 4.33 7.93 -0.74
CA LEU A 104 3.38 9.03 -0.85
C LEU A 104 3.21 9.62 0.54
N GLN A 105 3.51 10.92 0.69
CA GLN A 105 3.43 11.60 1.98
C GLN A 105 2.05 12.18 2.20
N LYS A 106 1.48 11.95 3.39
CA LYS A 106 0.22 12.57 3.80
C LYS A 106 0.50 14.01 4.26
N PRO A 107 -0.39 14.98 4.04
CA PRO A 107 -1.58 14.83 3.22
C PRO A 107 -1.24 14.81 1.73
N PHE A 108 -2.00 14.06 0.97
CA PHE A 108 -1.84 14.02 -0.48
C PHE A 108 -3.20 14.31 -1.12
N ASP A 109 -3.19 14.78 -2.37
CA ASP A 109 -4.46 14.96 -3.06
C ASP A 109 -4.78 13.74 -3.92
N LEU A 110 -5.98 13.72 -4.49
CA LEU A 110 -6.45 12.57 -5.26
C LEU A 110 -5.62 12.34 -6.53
N ASN A 111 -5.08 13.41 -7.12
CA ASN A 111 -4.23 13.26 -8.29
C ASN A 111 -2.92 12.56 -7.94
N ASP A 112 -2.38 12.82 -6.76
CA ASP A 112 -1.13 12.18 -6.33
C ASP A 112 -1.31 10.66 -6.25
N ILE A 113 -2.41 10.19 -5.68
CA ILE A 113 -2.66 8.76 -5.57
C ILE A 113 -2.90 8.14 -6.95
N LEU A 114 -3.62 8.83 -7.83
CA LEU A 114 -3.88 8.32 -9.17
C LEU A 114 -2.61 8.23 -10.01
N GLU A 115 -1.72 9.23 -9.89
CA GLU A 115 -0.46 9.22 -10.63
C GLU A 115 0.43 8.06 -10.21
N VAL A 116 0.58 7.84 -8.89
CA VAL A 116 1.45 6.77 -8.42
C VAL A 116 0.87 5.40 -8.77
N VAL A 117 -0.43 5.24 -8.70
CA VAL A 117 -1.06 3.97 -9.07
C VAL A 117 -0.89 3.70 -10.56
N LYS A 118 -1.09 4.69 -11.42
CA LYS A 118 -0.89 4.54 -12.85
C LYS A 118 0.54 4.15 -13.20
N LYS A 119 1.50 4.70 -12.48
CA LYS A 119 2.92 4.42 -12.71
C LYS A 119 3.23 2.93 -12.61
N PHE A 120 2.56 2.23 -11.71
CA PHE A 120 2.83 0.81 -11.45
C PHE A 120 1.82 -0.14 -12.07
N THR A 121 0.76 0.37 -12.69
CA THR A 121 -0.28 -0.47 -13.29
C THR A 121 -0.47 -0.24 -14.78
N ALA A 122 0.32 0.62 -15.36
CA ALA A 122 0.24 0.94 -16.77
C ALA A 122 0.68 -0.25 -17.63
#